data_de0f5f1913008c6d1ee809f5a547778f
#
_entry.id   de0f5f1913008c6d1ee809f5a547778f
#
_cell.length_a   1.000
_cell.length_b   1.000
_cell.length_c   1.000
_cell.angle_alpha   90.00
_cell.angle_beta   90.00
_cell.angle_gamma   90.00
#
_symmetry.space_group_name_H-M   'P 1'
#
loop_
_entity.id
_entity.type
_entity.pdbx_description
1 polymer ?
#
loop_
_entity_poly.entity_id
_entity_poly.type
_entity_poly.pdbx_seq_one_letter_code
_entity_poly.pdbx_strand_id
1 'polypeptide(L)'
;MKKKYILLLMXXXXRNNNKEDIDIKVKYPIYKYHKLNKVITKNINYYLKDNIDNYYFLYIDYKDYEYKEYISIVLYISYFTGGAHPNYEIKTINYNKSSNKFIDIDDLINRDKDILNKLSIYSREYFSNNDMFNDKVVFDMMIDGTKSIKDNYKYFNITSDGLIIYFNRYQIAPYYYGDYSITIPYNYLDLSI
;
A
#
# COMPACT_ATOMS: atom_id res chain seq x y z
N MET A 1 -12.65 14.54 -15.13
CA MET A 1 -13.79 13.80 -14.53
C MET A 1 -13.84 14.10 -13.05
N LYS A 2 -15.01 14.50 -12.49
CA LYS A 2 -15.11 14.75 -11.05
C LYS A 2 -15.05 13.41 -10.31
N LYS A 3 -14.05 13.22 -9.50
CA LYS A 3 -13.93 12.04 -8.64
C LYS A 3 -14.96 12.13 -7.53
N LYS A 4 -15.69 11.05 -7.29
CA LYS A 4 -16.60 10.93 -6.15
C LYS A 4 -15.86 10.18 -5.04
N TYR A 5 -16.03 10.64 -3.82
CA TYR A 5 -15.47 10.01 -2.62
C TYR A 5 -16.61 9.58 -1.72
N ILE A 6 -16.41 8.47 -1.03
CA ILE A 6 -17.29 8.12 0.09
C ILE A 6 -16.46 8.32 1.37
N LEU A 7 -16.98 9.15 2.24
CA LEU A 7 -16.50 9.27 3.62
C LEU A 7 -17.53 8.56 4.50
N LEU A 8 -17.15 7.45 5.07
CA LEU A 8 -17.98 6.76 6.06
C LEU A 8 -17.50 7.18 7.45
N LEU A 9 -18.34 7.95 8.16
CA LEU A 9 -18.14 8.30 9.56
C LEU A 9 -19.14 7.46 10.34
N MET A 10 -18.66 6.52 11.18
CA MET A 10 -19.55 5.71 12.00
C MET A 10 -19.33 6.11 13.44
N UNK A 11 -20.20 6.65 14.00
CA UNK A 11 -20.19 6.93 15.33
C UNK A 11 -20.83 5.75 15.94
N UNK A 12 -20.32 5.47 16.60
CA UNK A 12 -20.71 4.36 17.15
C UNK A 12 -21.98 4.44 17.72
N UNK A 13 -22.47 3.88 17.58
CA UNK A 13 -23.56 3.69 18.18
C UNK A 13 -23.22 3.18 19.43
N UNK A 14 -23.14 3.66 20.09
CA UNK A 14 -23.03 3.31 21.16
C UNK A 14 -23.77 2.18 21.37
N ARG A 15 -23.28 1.17 21.47
CA ARG A 15 -23.85 -0.01 22.09
C ARG A 15 -23.59 0.03 23.58
N ASN A 16 -24.66 -0.09 24.33
CA ASN A 16 -24.64 -0.20 25.79
C ASN A 16 -23.73 -1.33 26.23
N ASN A 17 -22.51 -1.00 26.66
CA ASN A 17 -21.66 -1.75 27.58
C ASN A 17 -20.24 -1.16 27.61
N ASN A 18 -20.03 -0.15 28.43
CA ASN A 18 -18.71 0.34 28.92
C ASN A 18 -17.52 0.31 27.94
N LYS A 19 -17.74 0.28 26.62
CA LYS A 19 -16.70 0.48 25.63
C LYS A 19 -16.74 1.91 25.13
N GLU A 20 -15.60 2.54 25.07
CA GLU A 20 -15.42 3.85 24.42
C GLU A 20 -15.95 3.78 22.99
N ASP A 21 -16.46 4.89 22.48
CA ASP A 21 -16.96 4.97 21.11
C ASP A 21 -15.86 4.60 20.11
N ILE A 22 -16.18 3.72 19.18
CA ILE A 22 -15.26 3.29 18.13
C ILE A 22 -15.13 4.43 17.11
N ASP A 23 -13.90 4.91 16.85
CA ASP A 23 -13.67 5.95 15.84
C ASP A 23 -13.34 5.32 14.50
N ILE A 24 -14.26 5.38 13.54
CA ILE A 24 -14.09 4.81 12.21
C ILE A 24 -14.16 5.91 11.16
N LYS A 25 -13.09 6.04 10.37
CA LYS A 25 -13.00 7.01 9.27
C LYS A 25 -12.51 6.28 8.03
N VAL A 26 -13.34 6.16 7.02
CA VAL A 26 -13.01 5.43 5.79
C VAL A 26 -13.24 6.33 4.58
N LYS A 27 -12.18 6.59 3.83
CA LYS A 27 -12.19 7.30 2.54
C LYS A 27 -11.70 6.38 1.45
N TYR A 28 -12.38 6.37 0.32
CA TYR A 28 -11.94 5.63 -0.86
C TYR A 28 -12.52 6.22 -2.13
N PRO A 29 -11.86 6.01 -3.28
CA PRO A 29 -12.34 6.58 -4.54
C PRO A 29 -13.41 5.69 -5.19
N ILE A 30 -14.26 6.32 -6.00
CA ILE A 30 -15.22 5.62 -6.86
C ILE A 30 -14.95 6.02 -8.31
N TYR A 31 -14.84 5.01 -9.16
CA TYR A 31 -14.60 5.17 -10.60
C TYR A 31 -15.80 4.70 -11.41
N LYS A 32 -15.81 4.99 -12.69
CA LYS A 32 -16.80 4.45 -13.63
C LYS A 32 -16.62 2.93 -13.91
N TYR A 33 -15.51 2.34 -13.44
CA TYR A 33 -15.15 0.95 -13.68
C TYR A 33 -15.67 0.06 -12.54
N HIS A 34 -16.78 -0.65 -12.79
CA HIS A 34 -17.44 -1.48 -11.78
C HIS A 34 -16.50 -2.54 -11.17
N LYS A 35 -15.69 -3.19 -12.04
CA LYS A 35 -14.73 -4.21 -11.59
C LYS A 35 -13.70 -3.64 -10.61
N LEU A 36 -13.20 -2.42 -10.89
CA LEU A 36 -12.26 -1.73 -10.01
C LEU A 36 -12.93 -1.40 -8.66
N ASN A 37 -14.12 -0.82 -8.69
CA ASN A 37 -14.86 -0.49 -7.46
C ASN A 37 -15.11 -1.73 -6.60
N LYS A 38 -15.43 -2.87 -7.22
CA LYS A 38 -15.66 -4.14 -6.51
C LYS A 38 -14.39 -4.59 -5.73
N VAL A 39 -13.20 -4.41 -6.34
CA VAL A 39 -11.95 -4.76 -5.67
C VAL A 39 -11.62 -3.75 -4.56
N ILE A 40 -11.83 -2.46 -4.79
CA ILE A 40 -11.64 -1.42 -3.76
C ILE A 40 -12.52 -1.75 -2.54
N THR A 41 -13.83 -1.95 -2.75
CA THR A 41 -14.77 -2.23 -1.65
C THR A 41 -14.48 -3.56 -0.97
N LYS A 42 -14.00 -4.58 -1.71
CA LYS A 42 -13.58 -5.86 -1.11
C LYS A 42 -12.44 -5.66 -0.10
N ASN A 43 -11.43 -4.87 -0.48
CA ASN A 43 -10.30 -4.57 0.42
C ASN A 43 -10.77 -3.81 1.68
N ILE A 44 -11.68 -2.86 1.52
CA ILE A 44 -12.23 -2.08 2.63
C ILE A 44 -13.10 -2.95 3.55
N ASN A 45 -13.98 -3.75 2.94
CA ASN A 45 -14.91 -4.61 3.68
C ASN A 45 -14.17 -5.67 4.52
N TYR A 46 -12.95 -6.05 4.12
CA TYR A 46 -12.12 -6.94 4.94
C TYR A 46 -11.93 -6.40 6.36
N TYR A 47 -11.81 -5.08 6.50
CA TYR A 47 -11.63 -4.43 7.80
C TYR A 47 -12.96 -4.11 8.50
N LEU A 48 -14.04 -3.92 7.72
CA LEU A 48 -15.31 -3.47 8.27
C LEU A 48 -16.23 -4.61 8.72
N LYS A 49 -16.15 -5.81 8.11
CA LYS A 49 -17.19 -6.84 8.29
C LYS A 49 -17.13 -7.57 9.64
N ASP A 50 -16.02 -8.21 9.95
CA ASP A 50 -16.03 -9.24 11.01
C ASP A 50 -15.37 -8.79 12.31
N ASN A 51 -14.79 -7.60 12.34
CA ASN A 51 -13.95 -7.18 13.46
C ASN A 51 -14.24 -5.76 13.95
N ILE A 52 -15.33 -5.17 13.49
CA ILE A 52 -15.61 -3.75 13.77
C ILE A 52 -15.68 -3.49 15.30
N ASP A 53 -16.25 -4.41 16.04
CA ASP A 53 -16.40 -4.28 17.50
C ASP A 53 -15.07 -4.47 18.26
N ASN A 54 -14.02 -4.91 17.59
CA ASN A 54 -12.71 -5.11 18.19
C ASN A 54 -11.81 -3.86 18.09
N TYR A 55 -12.21 -2.88 17.29
CA TYR A 55 -11.39 -1.69 17.10
C TYR A 55 -11.67 -0.63 18.17
N TYR A 56 -10.62 0.05 18.60
CA TYR A 56 -10.69 1.37 19.24
C TYR A 56 -10.78 2.44 18.17
N PHE A 57 -10.02 2.27 17.08
CA PHE A 57 -10.18 3.09 15.88
C PHE A 57 -9.81 2.29 14.62
N LEU A 58 -10.40 2.71 13.49
CA LEU A 58 -10.03 2.23 12.15
C LEU A 58 -10.06 3.41 11.19
N TYR A 59 -8.92 3.74 10.62
CA TYR A 59 -8.81 4.80 9.60
C TYR A 59 -8.31 4.18 8.30
N ILE A 60 -9.02 4.45 7.22
CA ILE A 60 -8.59 4.09 5.87
C ILE A 60 -8.59 5.38 5.04
N ASP A 61 -7.45 5.70 4.47
CA ASP A 61 -7.31 6.81 3.53
C ASP A 61 -6.62 6.27 2.27
N TYR A 62 -6.56 7.07 1.23
CA TYR A 62 -6.01 6.61 -0.04
C TYR A 62 -5.30 7.73 -0.78
N LYS A 63 -4.45 7.32 -1.72
CA LYS A 63 -3.93 8.17 -2.78
C LYS A 63 -4.08 7.42 -4.09
N ASP A 64 -4.36 8.13 -5.17
CA ASP A 64 -4.51 7.50 -6.47
C ASP A 64 -3.72 8.26 -7.53
N TYR A 65 -3.34 7.52 -8.56
CA TYR A 65 -2.57 8.00 -9.70
C TYR A 65 -3.24 7.53 -10.97
N GLU A 66 -3.24 8.36 -11.98
CA GLU A 66 -3.70 7.97 -13.32
C GLU A 66 -2.59 8.29 -14.33
N TYR A 67 -2.12 7.25 -15.03
CA TYR A 67 -1.06 7.39 -16.02
C TYR A 67 -1.36 6.48 -17.21
N LYS A 68 -1.47 7.05 -18.40
CA LYS A 68 -1.85 6.33 -19.63
C LYS A 68 -3.15 5.54 -19.39
N GLU A 69 -3.13 4.23 -19.64
CA GLU A 69 -4.28 3.34 -19.41
C GLU A 69 -4.38 2.83 -17.96
N TYR A 70 -3.50 3.23 -17.05
CA TYR A 70 -3.47 2.70 -15.69
C TYR A 70 -4.14 3.64 -14.69
N ILE A 71 -4.88 3.05 -13.77
CA ILE A 71 -5.31 3.66 -12.51
C ILE A 71 -4.64 2.87 -11.41
N SER A 72 -3.86 3.55 -10.57
CA SER A 72 -3.13 2.96 -9.46
C SER A 72 -3.60 3.60 -8.16
N ILE A 73 -3.92 2.78 -7.17
CA ILE A 73 -4.46 3.24 -5.88
C ILE A 73 -3.61 2.62 -4.78
N VAL A 74 -3.25 3.43 -3.79
CA VAL A 74 -2.72 2.94 -2.53
C VAL A 74 -3.75 3.26 -1.44
N LEU A 75 -4.05 2.27 -0.60
CA LEU A 75 -4.85 2.40 0.61
C LEU A 75 -3.90 2.37 1.80
N TYR A 76 -4.02 3.38 2.66
CA TYR A 76 -3.31 3.48 3.92
C TYR A 76 -4.30 3.11 5.02
N ILE A 77 -4.05 2.01 5.69
CA ILE A 77 -4.94 1.47 6.72
C ILE A 77 -4.23 1.57 8.07
N SER A 78 -4.86 2.22 9.03
CA SER A 78 -4.38 2.23 10.41
C SER A 78 -5.51 1.84 11.35
N TYR A 79 -5.22 0.97 12.31
CA TYR A 79 -6.21 0.50 13.25
C TYR A 79 -5.58 0.07 14.57
N PHE A 80 -6.40 0.11 15.61
CA PHE A 80 -5.98 -0.31 16.96
C PHE A 80 -7.05 -1.20 17.57
N THR A 81 -6.60 -2.37 18.00
CA THR A 81 -7.45 -3.37 18.66
C THR A 81 -6.99 -3.63 20.10
N GLY A 82 -6.11 -2.77 20.61
CA GLY A 82 -5.44 -2.97 21.89
C GLY A 82 -4.03 -3.52 21.71
N GLY A 83 -3.22 -3.43 22.74
CA GLY A 83 -1.83 -3.87 22.72
C GLY A 83 -0.85 -2.70 22.79
N ALA A 84 0.41 -2.93 22.39
CA ALA A 84 1.50 -1.98 22.58
C ALA A 84 1.43 -0.77 21.64
N HIS A 85 0.89 -0.95 20.42
CA HIS A 85 0.83 0.12 19.41
C HIS A 85 -0.22 -0.20 18.35
N PRO A 86 -0.66 0.82 17.59
CA PRO A 86 -1.53 0.62 16.43
C PRO A 86 -0.87 -0.21 15.33
N ASN A 87 -1.71 -0.78 14.47
CA ASN A 87 -1.29 -1.48 13.26
C ASN A 87 -1.39 -0.54 12.06
N TYR A 88 -0.48 -0.70 11.11
CA TYR A 88 -0.45 0.06 9.85
C TYR A 88 -0.23 -0.91 8.71
N GLU A 89 -1.03 -0.78 7.67
CA GLU A 89 -0.92 -1.63 6.48
C GLU A 89 -1.08 -0.78 5.22
N ILE A 90 -0.35 -1.17 4.18
CA ILE A 90 -0.48 -0.57 2.85
C ILE A 90 -1.01 -1.67 1.92
N LYS A 91 -2.02 -1.32 1.12
CA LYS A 91 -2.54 -2.17 0.05
C LYS A 91 -2.52 -1.38 -1.24
N THR A 92 -2.11 -2.01 -2.33
CA THR A 92 -2.11 -1.34 -3.64
C THR A 92 -3.02 -2.07 -4.63
N ILE A 93 -3.60 -1.32 -5.53
CA ILE A 93 -4.44 -1.83 -6.61
C ILE A 93 -4.00 -1.12 -7.88
N ASN A 94 -3.55 -1.86 -8.89
CA ASN A 94 -3.21 -1.33 -10.20
C ASN A 94 -4.17 -1.93 -11.23
N TYR A 95 -4.84 -1.09 -11.99
CA TYR A 95 -5.87 -1.50 -12.93
C TYR A 95 -5.61 -0.88 -14.29
N ASN A 96 -5.61 -1.72 -15.33
CA ASN A 96 -5.48 -1.28 -16.72
C ASN A 96 -6.88 -1.10 -17.30
N LYS A 97 -7.22 0.14 -17.65
CA LYS A 97 -8.53 0.56 -18.18
C LYS A 97 -8.85 -0.09 -19.52
N SER A 98 -7.85 -0.28 -20.37
CA SER A 98 -8.00 -0.76 -21.74
C SER A 98 -8.24 -2.27 -21.78
N SER A 99 -7.47 -3.03 -21.00
CA SER A 99 -7.62 -4.50 -20.95
C SER A 99 -8.61 -4.99 -19.90
N ASN A 100 -9.07 -4.09 -19.00
CA ASN A 100 -9.98 -4.43 -17.90
C ASN A 100 -9.36 -5.46 -16.94
N LYS A 101 -8.04 -5.37 -16.72
CA LYS A 101 -7.28 -6.31 -15.88
C LYS A 101 -6.56 -5.59 -14.74
N PHE A 102 -6.35 -6.32 -13.65
CA PHE A 102 -5.47 -5.88 -12.58
C PHE A 102 -4.04 -6.26 -12.93
N ILE A 103 -3.10 -5.46 -12.42
CA ILE A 103 -1.66 -5.66 -12.65
C ILE A 103 -1.02 -5.92 -11.29
N ASP A 104 -0.34 -7.04 -11.17
CA ASP A 104 0.39 -7.39 -9.96
C ASP A 104 1.88 -7.63 -10.27
N ILE A 105 2.63 -8.08 -9.28
CA ILE A 105 4.07 -8.26 -9.42
C ILE A 105 4.41 -9.36 -10.45
N ASP A 106 3.54 -10.36 -10.60
CA ASP A 106 3.75 -11.41 -11.60
C ASP A 106 3.64 -10.86 -13.04
N ASP A 107 2.79 -9.85 -13.26
CA ASP A 107 2.71 -9.19 -14.56
C ASP A 107 4.01 -8.44 -14.89
N LEU A 108 4.64 -7.83 -13.88
CA LEU A 108 5.94 -7.15 -14.08
C LEU A 108 7.04 -8.18 -14.38
N ILE A 109 7.08 -9.31 -13.65
CA ILE A 109 8.02 -10.41 -13.85
C ILE A 109 7.85 -11.02 -15.25
N ASN A 110 6.61 -11.10 -15.74
CA ASN A 110 6.35 -11.64 -17.09
C ASN A 110 6.83 -10.68 -18.17
N ARG A 111 6.87 -9.38 -17.92
CA ARG A 111 7.42 -8.38 -18.85
C ARG A 111 8.96 -8.39 -18.83
N ASP A 112 9.54 -8.53 -17.64
CA ASP A 112 10.98 -8.54 -17.45
C ASP A 112 11.36 -9.53 -16.36
N LYS A 113 12.01 -10.63 -16.71
CA LYS A 113 12.40 -11.69 -15.77
C LYS A 113 13.43 -11.22 -14.73
N ASP A 114 14.15 -10.14 -15.02
CA ASP A 114 15.15 -9.57 -14.12
C ASP A 114 14.59 -8.44 -13.23
N ILE A 115 13.32 -8.14 -13.34
CA ILE A 115 12.71 -6.98 -12.68
C ILE A 115 12.94 -6.99 -11.15
N LEU A 116 12.82 -8.14 -10.49
CA LEU A 116 13.03 -8.22 -9.04
C LEU A 116 14.45 -7.85 -8.63
N ASN A 117 15.46 -8.22 -9.44
CA ASN A 117 16.83 -7.83 -9.18
C ASN A 117 17.02 -6.33 -9.37
N LYS A 118 16.47 -5.75 -10.43
CA LYS A 118 16.52 -4.30 -10.68
C LYS A 118 15.89 -3.52 -9.51
N LEU A 119 14.71 -3.98 -9.05
CA LEU A 119 14.03 -3.37 -7.90
C LEU A 119 14.90 -3.47 -6.63
N SER A 120 15.51 -4.64 -6.41
CA SER A 120 16.36 -4.89 -5.24
C SER A 120 17.60 -3.97 -5.24
N ILE A 121 18.32 -3.93 -6.36
CA ILE A 121 19.55 -3.13 -6.49
C ILE A 121 19.24 -1.65 -6.23
N TYR A 122 18.22 -1.11 -6.93
CA TYR A 122 17.84 0.30 -6.78
C TYR A 122 17.44 0.63 -5.33
N SER A 123 16.64 -0.25 -4.72
CA SER A 123 16.17 -0.03 -3.35
C SER A 123 17.35 0.03 -2.36
N ARG A 124 18.29 -0.90 -2.49
CA ARG A 124 19.48 -0.93 -1.63
C ARG A 124 20.35 0.31 -1.82
N GLU A 125 20.60 0.69 -3.07
CA GLU A 125 21.35 1.92 -3.36
C GLU A 125 20.66 3.15 -2.75
N TYR A 126 19.34 3.26 -2.94
CA TYR A 126 18.57 4.38 -2.40
C TYR A 126 18.67 4.46 -0.87
N PHE A 127 18.43 3.34 -0.19
CA PHE A 127 18.40 3.32 1.28
C PHE A 127 19.80 3.43 1.89
N SER A 128 20.82 2.87 1.27
CA SER A 128 22.21 2.94 1.77
C SER A 128 22.74 4.38 1.84
N ASN A 129 22.11 5.33 1.16
CA ASN A 129 22.48 6.75 1.23
C ASN A 129 21.85 7.49 2.42
N ASN A 130 21.11 6.79 3.29
CA ASN A 130 20.46 7.39 4.45
C ASN A 130 21.14 6.88 5.74
N ASP A 131 21.61 7.80 6.56
CA ASP A 131 22.40 7.51 7.77
C ASP A 131 21.74 6.55 8.75
N MET A 132 20.39 6.47 8.77
CA MET A 132 19.71 5.52 9.66
C MET A 132 20.08 4.06 9.37
N PHE A 133 20.46 3.75 8.11
CA PHE A 133 20.87 2.40 7.72
C PHE A 133 22.34 2.12 8.01
N ASN A 134 23.07 3.04 8.68
CA ASN A 134 24.41 2.77 9.22
C ASN A 134 24.36 1.91 10.49
N ASP A 135 23.21 1.88 11.19
CA ASP A 135 23.02 0.95 12.30
C ASP A 135 22.92 -0.48 11.75
N LYS A 136 23.69 -1.41 12.34
CA LYS A 136 23.79 -2.78 11.83
C LYS A 136 22.43 -3.50 11.79
N VAL A 137 21.59 -3.33 12.83
CA VAL A 137 20.29 -4.02 12.90
C VAL A 137 19.37 -3.48 11.80
N VAL A 138 19.34 -2.17 11.63
CA VAL A 138 18.52 -1.52 10.59
C VAL A 138 19.03 -1.92 9.21
N PHE A 139 20.35 -1.96 9.02
CA PHE A 139 20.97 -2.39 7.76
C PHE A 139 20.58 -3.84 7.41
N ASP A 140 20.69 -4.75 8.37
CA ASP A 140 20.34 -6.17 8.14
C ASP A 140 18.85 -6.30 7.76
N MET A 141 17.97 -5.54 8.42
CA MET A 141 16.54 -5.50 8.07
C MET A 141 16.33 -4.97 6.65
N MET A 142 17.03 -3.90 6.28
CA MET A 142 16.93 -3.31 4.94
C MET A 142 17.38 -4.32 3.88
N ILE A 143 18.50 -5.02 4.10
CA ILE A 143 18.98 -6.05 3.18
C ILE A 143 17.94 -7.17 3.01
N ASP A 144 17.34 -7.62 4.11
CA ASP A 144 16.31 -8.68 4.07
C ASP A 144 15.04 -8.19 3.39
N GLY A 145 14.56 -7.00 3.74
CA GLY A 145 13.33 -6.43 3.20
C GLY A 145 13.42 -5.95 1.75
N THR A 146 14.66 -5.92 1.19
CA THR A 146 14.89 -5.57 -0.22
C THR A 146 15.44 -6.74 -1.04
N LYS A 147 15.41 -7.97 -0.54
CA LYS A 147 15.77 -9.15 -1.35
C LYS A 147 14.88 -9.23 -2.59
N SER A 148 15.45 -9.78 -3.69
CA SER A 148 14.76 -9.92 -4.98
C SER A 148 13.71 -11.05 -4.95
N ILE A 149 12.73 -10.92 -4.07
CA ILE A 149 11.61 -11.86 -3.93
C ILE A 149 10.28 -11.10 -4.08
N LYS A 150 9.27 -11.77 -4.60
CA LYS A 150 7.95 -11.18 -4.90
C LYS A 150 7.33 -10.46 -3.70
N ASP A 151 7.41 -11.07 -2.53
CA ASP A 151 6.76 -10.54 -1.33
C ASP A 151 7.28 -9.15 -0.94
N ASN A 152 8.55 -8.87 -1.22
CA ASN A 152 9.16 -7.57 -0.91
C ASN A 152 8.68 -6.45 -1.85
N TYR A 153 8.15 -6.79 -3.04
CA TYR A 153 7.79 -5.82 -4.08
C TYR A 153 6.33 -5.89 -4.52
N LYS A 154 5.50 -6.61 -3.79
CA LYS A 154 4.09 -6.80 -4.14
C LYS A 154 3.24 -5.52 -4.01
N TYR A 155 3.69 -4.55 -3.22
CA TYR A 155 2.99 -3.28 -3.05
C TYR A 155 3.67 -2.20 -3.89
N PHE A 156 3.07 -1.88 -5.02
CA PHE A 156 3.59 -0.87 -5.93
C PHE A 156 2.45 -0.12 -6.61
N ASN A 157 2.74 1.08 -7.11
CA ASN A 157 1.84 1.82 -7.99
C ASN A 157 2.57 2.25 -9.25
N ILE A 158 1.80 2.29 -10.35
CA ILE A 158 2.23 2.76 -11.66
C ILE A 158 1.90 4.25 -11.73
N THR A 159 2.90 5.11 -11.96
CA THR A 159 2.71 6.57 -12.00
C THR A 159 3.41 7.17 -13.23
N SER A 160 3.28 8.49 -13.45
CA SER A 160 3.99 9.18 -14.53
C SER A 160 5.51 9.16 -14.34
N ASP A 161 5.97 9.09 -13.11
CA ASP A 161 7.40 9.27 -12.76
C ASP A 161 8.14 7.94 -12.64
N GLY A 162 7.40 6.82 -12.59
CA GLY A 162 7.96 5.49 -12.42
C GLY A 162 7.07 4.58 -11.60
N LEU A 163 7.63 3.49 -11.12
CA LEU A 163 6.96 2.62 -10.15
C LEU A 163 7.23 3.16 -8.74
N ILE A 164 6.18 3.42 -7.98
CA ILE A 164 6.33 3.64 -6.54
C ILE A 164 6.29 2.27 -5.87
N ILE A 165 7.34 1.94 -5.15
CA ILE A 165 7.42 0.72 -4.33
C ILE A 165 7.18 1.12 -2.88
N TYR A 166 6.33 0.36 -2.17
CA TYR A 166 6.00 0.61 -0.77
C TYR A 166 6.58 -0.51 0.10
N PHE A 167 7.23 -0.11 1.18
CA PHE A 167 7.78 -1.01 2.20
C PHE A 167 7.00 -0.80 3.50
N ASN A 168 6.28 -1.82 3.92
CA ASN A 168 5.50 -1.79 5.16
C ASN A 168 6.41 -1.70 6.39
N ARG A 169 5.83 -1.28 7.51
CA ARG A 169 6.53 -1.28 8.80
C ARG A 169 7.13 -2.65 9.08
N TYR A 170 8.29 -2.68 9.70
CA TYR A 170 9.12 -3.85 9.97
C TYR A 170 9.74 -4.47 8.72
N GLN A 171 9.42 -4.02 7.50
CA GLN A 171 10.00 -4.65 6.32
C GLN A 171 11.48 -4.31 6.16
N ILE A 172 11.83 -3.02 6.28
CA ILE A 172 13.21 -2.56 6.08
C ILE A 172 13.82 -1.87 7.30
N ALA A 173 13.01 -1.64 8.35
CA ALA A 173 13.46 -0.94 9.56
C ALA A 173 12.48 -1.26 10.71
N PRO A 174 12.91 -1.09 11.99
CA PRO A 174 12.02 -1.25 13.14
C PRO A 174 10.76 -0.34 13.07
N TYR A 175 9.71 -0.73 13.76
CA TYR A 175 8.38 -0.12 13.73
C TYR A 175 8.38 1.41 13.85
N TYR A 176 9.20 1.95 14.76
CA TYR A 176 9.18 3.39 15.05
C TYR A 176 9.67 4.26 13.88
N TYR A 177 10.37 3.67 12.92
CA TYR A 177 10.79 4.40 11.71
C TYR A 177 9.66 4.58 10.69
N GLY A 178 8.55 3.84 10.82
CA GLY A 178 7.37 3.99 9.95
C GLY A 178 7.41 3.17 8.67
N ASP A 179 6.63 3.64 7.71
CA ASP A 179 6.55 3.05 6.36
C ASP A 179 7.48 3.82 5.42
N TYR A 180 7.96 3.14 4.38
CA TYR A 180 8.81 3.78 3.36
C TYR A 180 8.22 3.58 1.97
N SER A 181 8.51 4.54 1.09
CA SER A 181 8.24 4.35 -0.33
C SER A 181 9.35 5.03 -1.16
N ILE A 182 9.64 4.44 -2.30
CA ILE A 182 10.61 5.00 -3.25
C ILE A 182 9.98 4.99 -4.63
N THR A 183 10.36 5.95 -5.47
CA THR A 183 9.97 5.96 -6.89
C THR A 183 11.15 5.51 -7.72
N ILE A 184 10.96 4.45 -8.50
CA ILE A 184 11.98 3.91 -9.39
C ILE A 184 11.61 4.28 -10.83
N PRO A 185 12.42 5.11 -11.50
CA PRO A 185 12.08 5.55 -12.86
C PRO A 185 12.05 4.40 -13.87
N TYR A 186 11.15 4.50 -14.87
CA TYR A 186 11.01 3.45 -15.90
C TYR A 186 12.29 3.25 -16.72
N ASN A 187 13.06 4.31 -16.97
CA ASN A 187 14.31 4.18 -17.72
C ASN A 187 15.36 3.36 -16.97
N TYR A 188 15.37 3.42 -15.63
CA TYR A 188 16.24 2.55 -14.83
C TYR A 188 15.81 1.09 -14.95
N LEU A 189 14.49 0.84 -14.91
CA LEU A 189 13.94 -0.50 -14.99
C LEU A 189 13.97 -1.07 -16.41
N ASP A 190 14.20 -0.24 -17.43
CA ASP A 190 14.04 -0.61 -18.85
C ASP A 190 12.63 -1.16 -19.10
N LEU A 191 11.64 -0.53 -18.49
CA LEU A 191 10.26 -1.02 -18.46
C LEU A 191 9.35 -0.08 -19.25
N SER A 192 8.72 -0.60 -20.30
CA SER A 192 7.69 0.12 -21.04
C SER A 192 6.32 -0.13 -20.42
N ILE A 193 5.72 0.94 -19.91
CA ILE A 193 4.40 0.91 -19.29
C ILE A 193 3.40 1.65 -20.19
#